data_fd2030e4d370c194d01ed5e286717585
#
_entry.id   fd2030e4d370c194d01ed5e286717585
#
_cell.length_a   1.000
_cell.length_b   1.000
_cell.length_c   1.000
_cell.angle_alpha   90.00
_cell.angle_beta   90.00
_cell.angle_gamma   90.00
#
_symmetry.space_group_name_H-M   'P 1'
#
loop_
_entity.id
_entity.type
_entity.pdbx_description
1 polymer ?
#
loop_
_entity_poly.entity_id
_entity_poly.type
_entity_poly.pdbx_seq_one_letter_code
_entity_poly.pdbx_strand_id
1 'polypeptide(L)'
;MYKKVFAFMMAAAMMLACLAGCGNKDTASSGAIKIGGIGPLTGGAATYGIATKNGAQIAVDEINAKGGLQFELNFQDDEADGEKGVNAYNNLKDWGMQILYGCTTTGSCVAVSGETYADRYFQLTPSASSTDVTAGKDNVFQMCFTDPNQGIAAADYVNSNKLGEKIAVLYNNSDAYSTGIATAFVARAQELGMDVVAQVTFPDDTNTDFSTQLNEAKAAGADMMFLPIYYTPASLMLAQAKDMGYAPTFFGADGMDGILTLDGFDASLAEGLMLMTPFNATATDERTQNFVKTYTEKYGTETLNQFAADGYDCIYAIYEACQKNGITSSSKATEICDKLIATFTSADFKIDGLTGTGMGWTTAGEISKTPMVVEIVNGAYETK
;
A
#
# COMPACT_ATOMS: atom_id res chain seq x y z
N MET A 1 -34.35 -22.57 -67.38
CA MET A 1 -34.26 -21.09 -67.26
C MET A 1 -34.51 -20.57 -65.83
N TYR A 2 -35.33 -21.23 -65.04
CA TYR A 2 -35.72 -20.81 -63.69
C TYR A 2 -34.64 -20.97 -62.59
N LYS A 3 -33.71 -21.87 -62.73
CA LYS A 3 -32.64 -22.08 -61.74
C LYS A 3 -31.56 -20.98 -61.68
N LYS A 4 -31.36 -20.20 -62.74
CA LYS A 4 -30.41 -19.09 -62.81
C LYS A 4 -31.00 -17.77 -62.32
N VAL A 5 -32.30 -17.59 -62.33
CA VAL A 5 -32.97 -16.40 -61.78
C VAL A 5 -33.09 -16.45 -60.26
N PHE A 6 -33.22 -17.66 -59.67
CA PHE A 6 -33.23 -17.83 -58.20
C PHE A 6 -31.88 -17.58 -57.55
N ALA A 7 -30.78 -17.91 -58.23
CA ALA A 7 -29.41 -17.63 -57.73
C ALA A 7 -29.07 -16.14 -57.78
N PHE A 8 -29.63 -15.38 -58.73
CA PHE A 8 -29.40 -13.93 -58.81
C PHE A 8 -30.21 -13.13 -57.79
N MET A 9 -31.41 -13.57 -57.42
CA MET A 9 -32.21 -12.96 -56.35
C MET A 9 -31.65 -13.23 -54.95
N MET A 10 -31.04 -14.37 -54.69
CA MET A 10 -30.39 -14.67 -53.41
C MET A 10 -29.07 -13.88 -53.23
N ALA A 11 -28.31 -13.61 -54.29
CA ALA A 11 -27.13 -12.80 -54.25
C ALA A 11 -27.44 -11.29 -54.06
N ALA A 12 -28.56 -10.79 -54.60
CA ALA A 12 -29.01 -9.41 -54.40
C ALA A 12 -29.56 -9.17 -52.97
N ALA A 13 -30.21 -10.18 -52.36
CA ALA A 13 -30.71 -10.11 -50.99
C ALA A 13 -29.57 -10.12 -49.93
N MET A 14 -28.44 -10.78 -50.18
CA MET A 14 -27.25 -10.75 -49.32
C MET A 14 -26.44 -9.45 -49.42
N MET A 15 -26.48 -8.74 -50.54
CA MET A 15 -25.81 -7.43 -50.67
C MET A 15 -26.61 -6.27 -50.04
N LEU A 16 -27.95 -6.39 -49.87
CA LEU A 16 -28.73 -5.37 -49.16
C LEU A 16 -28.67 -5.50 -47.63
N ALA A 17 -28.30 -6.68 -47.11
CA ALA A 17 -28.14 -6.87 -45.67
C ALA A 17 -26.83 -6.26 -45.10
N CYS A 18 -25.85 -5.93 -45.95
CA CYS A 18 -24.58 -5.32 -45.54
C CYS A 18 -24.58 -3.78 -45.50
N LEU A 19 -25.67 -3.12 -45.91
CA LEU A 19 -25.76 -1.65 -45.98
C LEU A 19 -26.65 -1.02 -44.89
N ALA A 20 -27.26 -1.82 -44.02
CA ALA A 20 -28.12 -1.34 -42.92
C ALA A 20 -27.43 -1.32 -41.55
N GLY A 21 -26.12 -1.44 -41.51
CA GLY A 21 -25.30 -1.57 -40.26
C GLY A 21 -24.36 -0.41 -39.94
N CYS A 22 -24.45 0.73 -40.62
CA CYS A 22 -23.72 1.94 -40.22
C CYS A 22 -24.62 2.92 -39.49
N GLY A 23 -25.18 2.52 -38.36
CA GLY A 23 -25.58 3.45 -37.33
C GLY A 23 -24.31 3.80 -36.53
N ASN A 24 -23.89 5.05 -36.49
CA ASN A 24 -22.92 5.60 -35.55
C ASN A 24 -23.35 5.20 -34.14
N LYS A 25 -22.85 4.09 -33.65
CA LYS A 25 -22.56 3.92 -32.24
C LYS A 25 -21.16 4.44 -32.07
N ASP A 26 -21.00 5.51 -31.33
CA ASP A 26 -19.73 5.83 -30.71
C ASP A 26 -19.15 4.51 -30.18
N THR A 27 -18.17 3.96 -30.90
CA THR A 27 -17.39 2.84 -30.40
C THR A 27 -16.59 3.40 -29.26
N ALA A 28 -17.15 3.33 -28.04
CA ALA A 28 -16.32 3.38 -26.85
C ALA A 28 -15.13 2.46 -27.11
N SER A 29 -13.94 2.99 -27.03
CA SER A 29 -12.69 2.27 -27.16
C SER A 29 -12.79 1.00 -26.30
N SER A 30 -12.77 -0.18 -26.93
CA SER A 30 -12.98 -1.47 -26.25
C SER A 30 -11.72 -1.96 -25.52
N GLY A 31 -10.79 -1.07 -25.19
CA GLY A 31 -9.57 -1.37 -24.46
C GLY A 31 -9.69 -1.04 -22.96
N ALA A 32 -8.88 -1.69 -22.15
CA ALA A 32 -8.71 -1.38 -20.74
C ALA A 32 -7.70 -0.23 -20.54
N ILE A 33 -7.88 0.56 -19.48
CA ILE A 33 -6.84 1.47 -18.97
C ILE A 33 -5.75 0.61 -18.34
N LYS A 34 -4.50 0.85 -18.73
CA LYS A 34 -3.34 0.09 -18.28
C LYS A 34 -2.78 0.69 -16.99
N ILE A 35 -2.90 -0.07 -15.92
CA ILE A 35 -2.33 0.27 -14.61
C ILE A 35 -1.05 -0.53 -14.42
N GLY A 36 0.10 0.15 -14.29
CA GLY A 36 1.35 -0.45 -13.87
C GLY A 36 1.38 -0.55 -12.35
N GLY A 37 1.76 -1.70 -11.81
CA GLY A 37 1.97 -1.91 -10.39
C GLY A 37 3.44 -2.20 -10.09
N ILE A 38 3.97 -1.70 -8.97
CA ILE A 38 5.35 -1.95 -8.51
C ILE A 38 5.34 -2.23 -7.01
N GLY A 39 6.02 -3.30 -6.61
CA GLY A 39 6.25 -3.64 -5.20
C GLY A 39 7.00 -4.96 -5.06
N PRO A 40 7.54 -5.28 -3.89
CA PRO A 40 8.34 -6.46 -3.67
C PRO A 40 7.49 -7.74 -3.74
N LEU A 41 7.76 -8.60 -4.71
CA LEU A 41 7.16 -9.93 -4.81
C LEU A 41 8.10 -11.00 -4.29
N THR A 42 9.38 -10.65 -4.10
CA THR A 42 10.43 -11.51 -3.56
C THR A 42 11.24 -10.74 -2.51
N GLY A 43 12.11 -11.44 -1.76
CA GLY A 43 12.94 -10.84 -0.71
C GLY A 43 12.23 -10.62 0.63
N GLY A 44 12.88 -9.88 1.53
CA GLY A 44 12.47 -9.72 2.94
C GLY A 44 11.18 -8.93 3.17
N ALA A 45 10.67 -8.22 2.15
CA ALA A 45 9.44 -7.44 2.19
C ALA A 45 8.33 -8.02 1.27
N ALA A 46 8.50 -9.27 0.79
CA ALA A 46 7.62 -9.87 -0.21
C ALA A 46 6.14 -9.93 0.23
N THR A 47 5.86 -10.14 1.51
CA THR A 47 4.49 -10.16 2.05
C THR A 47 3.73 -8.89 1.74
N TYR A 48 4.37 -7.72 1.78
CA TYR A 48 3.73 -6.45 1.46
C TYR A 48 3.33 -6.36 -0.02
N GLY A 49 4.28 -6.63 -0.93
CA GLY A 49 4.03 -6.52 -2.37
C GLY A 49 3.05 -7.56 -2.90
N ILE A 50 3.09 -8.79 -2.37
CA ILE A 50 2.10 -9.82 -2.70
C ILE A 50 0.71 -9.39 -2.22
N ALA A 51 0.60 -8.85 -1.00
CA ALA A 51 -0.65 -8.35 -0.44
C ALA A 51 -1.23 -7.21 -1.28
N THR A 52 -0.42 -6.17 -1.58
CA THR A 52 -0.85 -5.02 -2.39
C THR A 52 -1.29 -5.46 -3.79
N LYS A 53 -0.54 -6.34 -4.46
CA LYS A 53 -0.91 -6.91 -5.76
C LYS A 53 -2.25 -7.64 -5.71
N ASN A 54 -2.43 -8.51 -4.72
CA ASN A 54 -3.64 -9.33 -4.60
C ASN A 54 -4.88 -8.47 -4.30
N GLY A 55 -4.77 -7.50 -3.39
CA GLY A 55 -5.84 -6.56 -3.11
C GLY A 55 -6.23 -5.72 -4.32
N ALA A 56 -5.24 -5.19 -5.03
CA ALA A 56 -5.45 -4.45 -6.28
C ALA A 56 -6.13 -5.32 -7.36
N GLN A 57 -5.72 -6.60 -7.50
CA GLN A 57 -6.31 -7.50 -8.47
C GLN A 57 -7.78 -7.81 -8.16
N ILE A 58 -8.15 -7.96 -6.87
CA ILE A 58 -9.56 -8.12 -6.48
C ILE A 58 -10.37 -6.90 -6.93
N ALA A 59 -9.89 -5.68 -6.65
CA ALA A 59 -10.58 -4.46 -7.07
C ALA A 59 -10.71 -4.35 -8.60
N VAL A 60 -9.66 -4.68 -9.35
CA VAL A 60 -9.69 -4.73 -10.82
C VAL A 60 -10.74 -5.71 -11.32
N ASP A 61 -10.77 -6.93 -10.77
CA ASP A 61 -11.74 -7.96 -11.16
C ASP A 61 -13.18 -7.52 -10.88
N GLU A 62 -13.44 -6.93 -9.72
CA GLU A 62 -14.76 -6.41 -9.34
C GLU A 62 -15.21 -5.24 -10.23
N ILE A 63 -14.32 -4.31 -10.53
CA ILE A 63 -14.59 -3.17 -11.42
C ILE A 63 -14.91 -3.66 -12.82
N ASN A 64 -14.09 -4.57 -13.33
CA ASN A 64 -14.28 -5.14 -14.67
C ASN A 64 -15.59 -5.93 -14.78
N ALA A 65 -15.98 -6.62 -13.72
CA ALA A 65 -17.26 -7.35 -13.68
C ALA A 65 -18.49 -6.43 -13.72
N LYS A 66 -18.39 -5.16 -13.26
CA LYS A 66 -19.48 -4.17 -13.34
C LYS A 66 -19.77 -3.72 -14.77
N GLY A 67 -18.84 -3.95 -15.71
CA GLY A 67 -18.90 -3.38 -17.06
C GLY A 67 -18.58 -1.88 -17.10
N GLY A 68 -18.51 -1.30 -18.30
CA GLY A 68 -18.11 0.10 -18.50
C GLY A 68 -16.59 0.26 -18.53
N LEU A 69 -16.02 1.10 -17.67
CA LEU A 69 -14.57 1.30 -17.58
C LEU A 69 -13.87 0.00 -17.19
N GLN A 70 -12.84 -0.38 -17.93
CA GLN A 70 -12.06 -1.60 -17.71
C GLN A 70 -10.62 -1.24 -17.35
N PHE A 71 -10.00 -2.01 -16.45
CA PHE A 71 -8.61 -1.93 -16.07
C PHE A 71 -7.85 -3.21 -16.45
N GLU A 72 -6.58 -3.04 -16.80
CA GLU A 72 -5.59 -4.11 -16.96
C GLU A 72 -4.41 -3.79 -16.05
N LEU A 73 -4.12 -4.68 -15.08
CA LEU A 73 -3.04 -4.53 -14.12
C LEU A 73 -1.83 -5.38 -14.54
N ASN A 74 -0.65 -4.75 -14.67
CA ASN A 74 0.63 -5.41 -14.80
C ASN A 74 1.49 -5.05 -13.60
N PHE A 75 1.82 -6.02 -12.75
CA PHE A 75 2.55 -5.80 -11.50
C PHE A 75 3.98 -6.37 -11.60
N GLN A 76 4.98 -5.53 -11.33
CA GLN A 76 6.41 -5.84 -11.43
C GLN A 76 7.04 -5.92 -10.04
N ASP A 77 8.00 -6.82 -9.89
CA ASP A 77 8.81 -6.99 -8.68
C ASP A 77 9.94 -5.96 -8.63
N ASP A 78 10.07 -5.25 -7.52
CA ASP A 78 11.18 -4.33 -7.24
C ASP A 78 12.11 -4.82 -6.10
N GLU A 79 11.79 -5.94 -5.48
CA GLU A 79 12.53 -6.50 -4.33
C GLU A 79 12.79 -5.47 -3.21
N ALA A 80 11.95 -4.43 -3.10
CA ALA A 80 12.11 -3.26 -2.24
C ALA A 80 13.37 -2.42 -2.53
N ASP A 81 13.94 -2.54 -3.72
CA ASP A 81 15.15 -1.86 -4.17
C ASP A 81 14.84 -0.73 -5.15
N GLY A 82 15.43 0.45 -4.95
CA GLY A 82 15.14 1.63 -5.76
C GLY A 82 15.59 1.52 -7.21
N GLU A 83 16.74 0.87 -7.50
CA GLU A 83 17.22 0.66 -8.87
C GLU A 83 16.33 -0.32 -9.62
N LYS A 84 15.92 -1.41 -8.97
CA LYS A 84 14.98 -2.39 -9.52
C LYS A 84 13.60 -1.77 -9.73
N GLY A 85 13.15 -0.90 -8.82
CA GLY A 85 11.93 -0.12 -8.97
C GLY A 85 11.93 0.76 -10.22
N VAL A 86 13.02 1.49 -10.49
CA VAL A 86 13.18 2.29 -11.71
C VAL A 86 13.21 1.41 -12.97
N ASN A 87 13.85 0.25 -12.91
CA ASN A 87 13.82 -0.71 -14.02
C ASN A 87 12.40 -1.26 -14.27
N ALA A 88 11.66 -1.60 -13.23
CA ALA A 88 10.26 -2.02 -13.30
C ALA A 88 9.37 -0.92 -13.92
N TYR A 89 9.57 0.34 -13.49
CA TYR A 89 8.88 1.50 -14.06
C TYR A 89 9.12 1.62 -15.58
N ASN A 90 10.36 1.51 -16.04
CA ASN A 90 10.67 1.58 -17.47
C ASN A 90 10.02 0.43 -18.25
N ASN A 91 10.02 -0.80 -17.72
CA ASN A 91 9.32 -1.93 -18.33
C ASN A 91 7.81 -1.68 -18.46
N LEU A 92 7.20 -1.06 -17.45
CA LEU A 92 5.78 -0.69 -17.47
C LEU A 92 5.49 0.42 -18.48
N LYS A 93 6.37 1.41 -18.66
CA LYS A 93 6.26 2.40 -19.74
C LYS A 93 6.27 1.74 -21.12
N ASP A 94 7.20 0.81 -21.35
CA ASP A 94 7.30 0.07 -22.61
C ASP A 94 6.06 -0.80 -22.87
N TRP A 95 5.44 -1.34 -21.81
CA TRP A 95 4.15 -2.03 -21.91
C TRP A 95 3.00 -1.09 -22.26
N GLY A 96 3.18 0.22 -22.11
CA GLY A 96 2.19 1.25 -22.39
C GLY A 96 1.28 1.58 -21.21
N MET A 97 1.83 1.52 -19.99
CA MET A 97 1.17 1.97 -18.77
C MET A 97 0.60 3.40 -18.93
N GLN A 98 -0.53 3.67 -18.29
CA GLN A 98 -1.17 4.99 -18.27
C GLN A 98 -1.24 5.60 -16.87
N ILE A 99 -1.26 4.78 -15.82
CA ILE A 99 -1.30 5.16 -14.41
C ILE A 99 -0.34 4.25 -13.65
N LEU A 100 0.46 4.79 -12.73
CA LEU A 100 1.28 4.01 -11.83
C LEU A 100 0.58 3.81 -10.48
N TYR A 101 0.49 2.56 -10.05
CA TYR A 101 0.10 2.09 -8.74
C TYR A 101 1.34 1.53 -8.02
N GLY A 102 1.77 2.16 -6.93
CA GLY A 102 2.99 1.77 -6.23
C GLY A 102 4.00 2.94 -6.14
N CYS A 103 5.26 2.74 -5.72
CA CYS A 103 5.76 1.46 -5.21
C CYS A 103 5.21 1.17 -3.80
N THR A 104 5.37 -0.07 -3.35
CA THR A 104 4.86 -0.48 -2.03
C THR A 104 5.75 0.04 -0.89
N THR A 105 7.08 -0.04 -1.01
CA THR A 105 8.04 0.39 0.01
C THR A 105 8.59 1.78 -0.26
N THR A 106 8.96 2.50 0.80
CA THR A 106 9.43 3.90 0.72
C THR A 106 10.68 4.05 -0.15
N GLY A 107 11.72 3.26 0.05
CA GLY A 107 12.98 3.41 -0.67
C GLY A 107 12.82 3.30 -2.19
N SER A 108 12.10 2.28 -2.65
CA SER A 108 11.78 2.10 -4.07
C SER A 108 10.86 3.24 -4.59
N CYS A 109 9.87 3.64 -3.78
CA CYS A 109 8.91 4.67 -4.18
C CYS A 109 9.57 6.05 -4.35
N VAL A 110 10.51 6.43 -3.49
CA VAL A 110 11.28 7.68 -3.61
C VAL A 110 12.05 7.72 -4.92
N ALA A 111 12.71 6.61 -5.30
CA ALA A 111 13.44 6.52 -6.56
C ALA A 111 12.51 6.68 -7.78
N VAL A 112 11.39 5.93 -7.79
CA VAL A 112 10.44 5.91 -8.91
C VAL A 112 9.62 7.20 -9.00
N SER A 113 9.32 7.85 -7.88
CA SER A 113 8.52 9.08 -7.88
C SER A 113 9.22 10.26 -8.58
N GLY A 114 10.55 10.26 -8.62
CA GLY A 114 11.32 11.20 -9.43
C GLY A 114 11.08 11.02 -10.94
N GLU A 115 11.05 9.76 -11.39
CA GLU A 115 10.81 9.41 -12.79
C GLU A 115 9.36 9.73 -13.22
N THR A 116 8.37 9.34 -12.39
CA THR A 116 6.95 9.63 -12.70
C THR A 116 6.67 11.12 -12.74
N TYR A 117 7.34 11.90 -11.88
CA TYR A 117 7.24 13.36 -11.89
C TYR A 117 7.79 13.95 -13.20
N ALA A 118 8.97 13.52 -13.62
CA ALA A 118 9.63 13.99 -14.85
C ALA A 118 8.82 13.61 -16.11
N ASP A 119 8.27 12.41 -16.15
CA ASP A 119 7.51 11.88 -17.28
C ASP A 119 6.01 12.24 -17.26
N ARG A 120 5.55 12.86 -16.18
CA ARG A 120 4.15 13.27 -15.99
C ARG A 120 3.18 12.10 -15.98
N TYR A 121 3.48 11.03 -15.23
CA TYR A 121 2.54 9.96 -14.90
C TYR A 121 1.91 10.21 -13.52
N PHE A 122 0.61 9.97 -13.39
CA PHE A 122 -0.04 9.94 -12.08
C PHE A 122 0.44 8.72 -11.31
N GLN A 123 0.81 8.91 -10.03
CA GLN A 123 1.26 7.86 -9.15
C GLN A 123 0.47 7.87 -7.84
N LEU A 124 -0.03 6.67 -7.43
CA LEU A 124 -0.66 6.46 -6.14
C LEU A 124 0.01 5.27 -5.46
N THR A 125 0.73 5.53 -4.35
CA THR A 125 1.33 4.45 -3.56
C THR A 125 0.35 3.93 -2.51
N PRO A 126 0.27 2.59 -2.30
CA PRO A 126 -0.54 2.01 -1.23
C PRO A 126 0.05 2.27 0.16
N SER A 127 1.39 2.25 0.32
CA SER A 127 2.00 2.18 1.64
C SER A 127 3.35 2.88 1.81
N ALA A 128 3.97 3.41 0.74
CA ALA A 128 5.21 4.18 0.89
C ALA A 128 4.92 5.50 1.61
N SER A 129 5.28 5.58 2.89
CA SER A 129 4.74 6.55 3.86
C SER A 129 5.65 7.74 4.14
N SER A 130 6.92 7.71 3.71
CA SER A 130 7.82 8.87 3.88
C SER A 130 7.31 10.10 3.13
N THR A 131 7.49 11.27 3.73
CA THR A 131 7.20 12.55 3.08
C THR A 131 8.08 12.80 1.85
N ASP A 132 9.24 12.17 1.73
CA ASP A 132 10.13 12.27 0.56
C ASP A 132 9.50 11.71 -0.72
N VAL A 133 8.52 10.80 -0.58
CA VAL A 133 7.79 10.23 -1.71
C VAL A 133 7.05 11.31 -2.51
N THR A 134 6.38 12.23 -1.82
CA THR A 134 5.55 13.28 -2.43
C THR A 134 6.23 14.65 -2.50
N ALA A 135 7.32 14.86 -1.74
CA ALA A 135 7.98 16.15 -1.62
C ALA A 135 8.33 16.78 -2.97
N GLY A 136 7.74 17.93 -3.27
CA GLY A 136 7.98 18.68 -4.53
C GLY A 136 7.35 18.04 -5.78
N LYS A 137 6.46 17.05 -5.63
CA LYS A 137 5.84 16.31 -6.74
C LYS A 137 4.31 16.39 -6.64
N ASP A 138 3.68 17.11 -7.55
CA ASP A 138 2.23 17.34 -7.56
C ASP A 138 1.41 16.16 -8.09
N ASN A 139 2.06 15.17 -8.71
CA ASN A 139 1.46 14.01 -9.35
C ASN A 139 1.59 12.71 -8.55
N VAL A 140 2.15 12.75 -7.34
CA VAL A 140 2.39 11.59 -6.48
C VAL A 140 1.53 11.70 -5.22
N PHE A 141 0.77 10.65 -4.92
CA PHE A 141 -0.19 10.59 -3.83
C PHE A 141 0.02 9.32 -2.99
N GLN A 142 -0.29 9.42 -1.69
CA GLN A 142 -0.18 8.30 -0.74
C GLN A 142 -1.57 7.84 -0.30
N MET A 143 -1.82 6.53 -0.24
CA MET A 143 -3.01 5.94 0.37
C MET A 143 -2.80 5.67 1.87
N CYS A 144 -1.55 5.58 2.31
CA CYS A 144 -1.16 5.39 3.70
C CYS A 144 -1.00 6.72 4.47
N PHE A 145 -1.07 6.67 5.78
CA PHE A 145 -0.68 7.80 6.62
C PHE A 145 0.85 7.98 6.61
N THR A 146 1.30 9.23 6.74
CA THR A 146 2.74 9.56 6.62
C THR A 146 3.56 9.13 7.84
N ASP A 147 4.88 8.96 7.66
CA ASP A 147 5.82 8.64 8.75
C ASP A 147 5.70 9.60 9.93
N PRO A 148 5.66 10.94 9.74
CA PRO A 148 5.42 11.85 10.87
C PRO A 148 4.11 11.60 11.60
N ASN A 149 3.02 11.29 10.88
CA ASN A 149 1.74 10.99 11.49
C ASN A 149 1.80 9.70 12.32
N GLN A 150 2.50 8.68 11.84
CA GLN A 150 2.71 7.44 12.59
C GLN A 150 3.52 7.69 13.87
N GLY A 151 4.65 8.36 13.76
CA GLY A 151 5.52 8.64 14.91
C GLY A 151 4.81 9.45 16.00
N ILE A 152 4.07 10.50 15.61
CA ILE A 152 3.28 11.33 16.53
C ILE A 152 2.18 10.49 17.18
N ALA A 153 1.39 9.77 16.40
CA ALA A 153 0.28 8.96 16.92
C ALA A 153 0.78 7.82 17.84
N ALA A 154 1.92 7.20 17.51
CA ALA A 154 2.56 6.20 18.37
C ALA A 154 2.97 6.79 19.72
N ALA A 155 3.63 7.96 19.74
CA ALA A 155 4.04 8.61 20.98
C ALA A 155 2.83 9.03 21.83
N ASP A 156 1.79 9.59 21.20
CA ASP A 156 0.54 9.97 21.89
C ASP A 156 -0.14 8.72 22.50
N TYR A 157 -0.18 7.60 21.77
CA TYR A 157 -0.77 6.36 22.25
C TYR A 157 0.02 5.75 23.42
N VAL A 158 1.34 5.66 23.29
CA VAL A 158 2.26 5.16 24.34
C VAL A 158 2.10 5.97 25.61
N ASN A 159 2.09 7.31 25.52
CA ASN A 159 1.93 8.22 26.65
C ASN A 159 0.55 8.09 27.31
N SER A 160 -0.52 8.09 26.52
CA SER A 160 -1.89 8.04 27.02
C SER A 160 -2.22 6.73 27.73
N ASN A 161 -1.66 5.60 27.24
CA ASN A 161 -1.88 4.27 27.79
C ASN A 161 -0.79 3.82 28.78
N LYS A 162 0.25 4.65 29.00
CA LYS A 162 1.36 4.39 29.92
C LYS A 162 2.02 3.04 29.67
N LEU A 163 2.37 2.76 28.42
CA LEU A 163 2.91 1.47 28.00
C LEU A 163 4.32 1.19 28.49
N GLY A 164 5.03 2.20 29.04
CA GLY A 164 6.31 2.07 29.69
C GLY A 164 6.75 3.40 30.31
N GLU A 165 7.70 3.32 31.24
CA GLU A 165 8.31 4.50 31.89
C GLU A 165 9.60 4.92 31.20
N LYS A 166 10.40 3.94 30.71
CA LYS A 166 11.68 4.12 30.04
C LYS A 166 11.65 3.51 28.65
N ILE A 167 11.74 4.34 27.64
CA ILE A 167 11.51 3.98 26.26
C ILE A 167 12.84 3.84 25.51
N ALA A 168 13.02 2.74 24.80
CA ALA A 168 14.03 2.63 23.75
C ALA A 168 13.37 2.73 22.37
N VAL A 169 14.01 3.45 21.44
CA VAL A 169 13.62 3.48 20.03
C VAL A 169 14.70 2.75 19.24
N LEU A 170 14.34 1.67 18.55
CA LEU A 170 15.29 0.90 17.75
C LEU A 170 14.82 0.91 16.30
N TYR A 171 15.65 1.41 15.38
CA TYR A 171 15.27 1.68 14.01
C TYR A 171 16.40 1.47 13.00
N ASN A 172 16.04 1.27 11.72
CA ASN A 172 16.97 1.21 10.60
C ASN A 172 17.36 2.64 10.18
N ASN A 173 18.64 2.99 10.33
CA ASN A 173 19.12 4.35 10.03
C ASN A 173 19.49 4.58 8.56
N SER A 174 19.38 3.57 7.72
CA SER A 174 19.55 3.69 6.26
C SER A 174 18.21 3.72 5.49
N ASP A 175 17.09 3.50 6.18
CA ASP A 175 15.76 3.53 5.59
C ASP A 175 15.01 4.82 5.96
N ALA A 176 14.51 5.54 4.94
CA ALA A 176 13.77 6.79 5.11
C ALA A 176 12.45 6.59 5.88
N TYR A 177 11.74 5.47 5.67
CA TYR A 177 10.57 5.07 6.43
C TYR A 177 10.87 4.97 7.93
N SER A 178 11.84 4.15 8.28
CA SER A 178 12.21 3.87 9.67
C SER A 178 12.72 5.12 10.40
N THR A 179 13.58 5.91 9.74
CA THR A 179 14.12 7.16 10.30
C THR A 179 13.05 8.25 10.42
N GLY A 180 12.15 8.35 9.47
CA GLY A 180 11.06 9.34 9.49
C GLY A 180 10.14 9.15 10.69
N ILE A 181 9.67 7.92 10.92
CA ILE A 181 8.82 7.58 12.06
C ILE A 181 9.56 7.75 13.38
N ALA A 182 10.79 7.22 13.49
CA ALA A 182 11.61 7.33 14.71
C ALA A 182 11.83 8.79 15.10
N THR A 183 12.18 9.65 14.14
CA THR A 183 12.42 11.08 14.37
C THR A 183 11.17 11.77 14.90
N ALA A 184 10.01 11.52 14.30
CA ALA A 184 8.74 12.11 14.71
C ALA A 184 8.30 11.60 16.10
N PHE A 185 8.47 10.29 16.37
CA PHE A 185 8.18 9.71 17.68
C PHE A 185 9.04 10.37 18.77
N VAL A 186 10.37 10.48 18.58
CA VAL A 186 11.29 11.05 19.57
C VAL A 186 10.95 12.52 19.83
N ALA A 187 10.71 13.30 18.78
CA ALA A 187 10.31 14.70 18.92
C ALA A 187 9.02 14.84 19.74
N ARG A 188 8.00 14.03 19.42
CA ARG A 188 6.72 14.05 20.15
C ARG A 188 6.86 13.55 21.58
N ALA A 189 7.66 12.51 21.82
CA ALA A 189 7.95 12.00 23.15
C ALA A 189 8.60 13.08 24.04
N GLN A 190 9.53 13.88 23.49
CA GLN A 190 10.12 15.02 24.20
C GLN A 190 9.09 16.09 24.57
N GLU A 191 8.18 16.43 23.65
CA GLU A 191 7.08 17.37 23.93
C GLU A 191 6.17 16.89 25.06
N LEU A 192 5.94 15.57 25.12
CA LEU A 192 5.09 14.93 26.14
C LEU A 192 5.83 14.68 27.48
N GLY A 193 7.14 14.94 27.53
CA GLY A 193 7.97 14.70 28.71
C GLY A 193 8.24 13.22 28.99
N MET A 194 8.15 12.35 27.97
CA MET A 194 8.46 10.92 28.10
C MET A 194 9.97 10.68 28.18
N ASP A 195 10.39 9.65 28.91
CA ASP A 195 11.80 9.30 29.12
C ASP A 195 12.30 8.34 28.01
N VAL A 196 12.85 8.91 26.94
CA VAL A 196 13.52 8.13 25.87
C VAL A 196 14.97 7.89 26.29
N VAL A 197 15.24 6.73 26.90
CA VAL A 197 16.53 6.38 27.49
C VAL A 197 17.56 5.85 26.49
N ALA A 198 17.10 5.37 25.31
CA ALA A 198 18.01 4.88 24.27
C ALA A 198 17.40 5.10 22.87
N GLN A 199 18.27 5.48 21.92
CA GLN A 199 17.99 5.50 20.49
C GLN A 199 19.07 4.64 19.83
N VAL A 200 18.68 3.45 19.37
CA VAL A 200 19.59 2.41 18.90
C VAL A 200 19.31 2.13 17.44
N THR A 201 20.34 1.93 16.64
CA THR A 201 20.18 1.78 15.19
C THR A 201 20.87 0.54 14.67
N PHE A 202 20.41 0.12 13.48
CA PHE A 202 21.09 -0.82 12.60
C PHE A 202 21.05 -0.29 11.16
N PRO A 203 22.04 -0.65 10.31
CA PRO A 203 22.21 0.02 9.02
C PRO A 203 21.55 -0.66 7.83
N ASP A 204 20.97 -1.86 7.99
CA ASP A 204 20.53 -2.67 6.87
C ASP A 204 19.47 -3.70 7.30
N ASP A 205 18.40 -3.86 6.51
CA ASP A 205 17.34 -4.86 6.74
C ASP A 205 17.83 -6.31 6.56
N THR A 206 19.01 -6.51 5.99
CA THR A 206 19.69 -7.82 5.93
C THR A 206 20.40 -8.21 7.22
N ASN A 207 20.46 -7.31 8.22
CA ASN A 207 21.03 -7.62 9.52
C ASN A 207 20.22 -8.74 10.22
N THR A 208 20.92 -9.74 10.73
CA THR A 208 20.31 -10.91 11.40
C THR A 208 20.66 -11.03 12.88
N ASP A 209 21.58 -10.20 13.38
CA ASP A 209 21.99 -10.18 14.79
C ASP A 209 21.77 -8.79 15.38
N PHE A 210 20.84 -8.70 16.32
CA PHE A 210 20.45 -7.49 17.04
C PHE A 210 20.84 -7.53 18.52
N SER A 211 21.69 -8.49 18.93
CA SER A 211 22.07 -8.67 20.33
C SER A 211 22.76 -7.45 20.92
N THR A 212 23.56 -6.72 20.13
CA THR A 212 24.20 -5.46 20.57
C THR A 212 23.14 -4.40 20.89
N GLN A 213 22.21 -4.17 19.98
CA GLN A 213 21.15 -3.18 20.09
C GLN A 213 20.19 -3.49 21.27
N LEU A 214 19.80 -4.76 21.42
CA LEU A 214 18.96 -5.22 22.51
C LEU A 214 19.66 -5.09 23.87
N ASN A 215 20.98 -5.40 23.95
CA ASN A 215 21.76 -5.22 25.17
C ASN A 215 21.89 -3.74 25.56
N GLU A 216 22.04 -2.83 24.60
CA GLU A 216 22.11 -1.39 24.85
C GLU A 216 20.78 -0.89 25.44
N ALA A 217 19.64 -1.24 24.83
CA ALA A 217 18.32 -0.89 25.34
C ALA A 217 18.08 -1.48 26.75
N LYS A 218 18.45 -2.73 26.97
CA LYS A 218 18.34 -3.40 28.27
C LYS A 218 19.21 -2.75 29.34
N ALA A 219 20.46 -2.39 29.00
CA ALA A 219 21.39 -1.72 29.91
C ALA A 219 20.93 -0.30 30.28
N ALA A 220 20.25 0.40 29.37
CA ALA A 220 19.59 1.68 29.63
C ALA A 220 18.36 1.53 30.55
N GLY A 221 17.90 0.31 30.80
CA GLY A 221 16.76 0.00 31.63
C GLY A 221 15.41 0.23 30.96
N ALA A 222 15.37 0.18 29.61
CA ALA A 222 14.12 0.34 28.88
C ALA A 222 13.14 -0.80 29.21
N ASP A 223 11.91 -0.43 29.52
CA ASP A 223 10.79 -1.32 29.80
C ASP A 223 9.75 -1.33 28.65
N MET A 224 9.94 -0.43 27.67
CA MET A 224 9.19 -0.35 26.43
C MET A 224 10.13 -0.13 25.25
N MET A 225 9.90 -0.81 24.14
CA MET A 225 10.63 -0.62 22.88
C MET A 225 9.69 -0.21 21.76
N PHE A 226 9.94 0.94 21.15
CA PHE A 226 9.32 1.35 19.90
C PHE A 226 10.15 0.87 18.71
N LEU A 227 9.53 0.12 17.80
CA LEU A 227 10.17 -0.54 16.66
C LEU A 227 9.53 -0.08 15.35
N PRO A 228 9.87 1.11 14.82
CA PRO A 228 9.41 1.56 13.50
C PRO A 228 10.23 0.88 12.40
N ILE A 229 10.04 -0.40 12.21
CA ILE A 229 10.81 -1.28 11.31
C ILE A 229 9.89 -2.28 10.62
N TYR A 230 10.41 -2.96 9.60
CA TYR A 230 9.69 -4.01 8.89
C TYR A 230 9.61 -5.31 9.71
N TYR A 231 8.64 -6.17 9.35
CA TYR A 231 8.33 -7.39 10.10
C TYR A 231 9.48 -8.40 10.16
N THR A 232 10.34 -8.47 9.12
CA THR A 232 11.46 -9.43 9.08
C THR A 232 12.51 -9.14 10.15
N PRO A 233 13.15 -7.95 10.25
CA PRO A 233 14.05 -7.64 11.36
C PRO A 233 13.33 -7.68 12.72
N ALA A 234 12.06 -7.27 12.80
CA ALA A 234 11.29 -7.32 14.04
C ALA A 234 11.15 -8.76 14.58
N SER A 235 10.84 -9.72 13.72
CA SER A 235 10.70 -11.13 14.10
C SER A 235 11.99 -11.69 14.74
N LEU A 236 13.14 -11.33 14.19
CA LEU A 236 14.45 -11.71 14.71
C LEU A 236 14.74 -11.04 16.07
N MET A 237 14.37 -9.76 16.22
CA MET A 237 14.53 -9.04 17.49
C MET A 237 13.69 -9.64 18.60
N LEU A 238 12.42 -9.99 18.33
CA LEU A 238 11.56 -10.66 19.31
C LEU A 238 12.15 -11.99 19.76
N ALA A 239 12.65 -12.82 18.84
CA ALA A 239 13.29 -14.09 19.17
C ALA A 239 14.54 -13.89 20.04
N GLN A 240 15.41 -12.97 19.64
CA GLN A 240 16.66 -12.68 20.37
C GLN A 240 16.40 -12.05 21.73
N ALA A 241 15.41 -11.16 21.86
CA ALA A 241 15.02 -10.60 23.16
C ALA A 241 14.54 -11.69 24.12
N LYS A 242 13.74 -12.66 23.66
CA LYS A 242 13.31 -13.82 24.44
C LYS A 242 14.52 -14.65 24.92
N ASP A 243 15.45 -14.95 24.00
CA ASP A 243 16.66 -15.74 24.34
C ASP A 243 17.56 -15.02 25.36
N MET A 244 17.59 -13.69 25.33
CA MET A 244 18.31 -12.85 26.28
C MET A 244 17.56 -12.65 27.62
N GLY A 245 16.34 -13.19 27.78
CA GLY A 245 15.47 -12.93 28.93
C GLY A 245 15.17 -11.44 29.09
N TYR A 246 14.94 -10.73 27.98
CA TYR A 246 14.56 -9.33 27.95
C TYR A 246 13.13 -9.23 27.36
N ALA A 247 12.19 -8.77 28.17
CA ALA A 247 10.77 -8.75 27.84
C ALA A 247 10.17 -7.35 28.11
N PRO A 248 10.56 -6.32 27.34
CA PRO A 248 9.92 -5.02 27.39
C PRO A 248 8.56 -5.10 26.69
N THR A 249 7.69 -4.10 26.89
CA THR A 249 6.53 -3.91 26.02
C THR A 249 7.03 -3.53 24.61
N PHE A 250 6.64 -4.28 23.59
CA PHE A 250 6.97 -3.97 22.20
C PHE A 250 5.82 -3.24 21.50
N PHE A 251 6.15 -2.17 20.79
CA PHE A 251 5.21 -1.40 20.00
C PHE A 251 5.81 -1.11 18.62
N GLY A 252 5.11 -1.47 17.55
CA GLY A 252 5.56 -1.30 16.17
C GLY A 252 4.75 -0.25 15.39
N ALA A 253 5.27 0.11 14.24
CA ALA A 253 4.56 0.87 13.22
C ALA A 253 3.83 -0.08 12.24
N ASP A 254 3.26 0.47 11.17
CA ASP A 254 2.52 -0.30 10.16
C ASP A 254 3.35 -1.37 9.45
N GLY A 255 4.65 -1.16 9.29
CA GLY A 255 5.58 -2.15 8.73
C GLY A 255 5.75 -3.42 9.57
N MET A 256 5.14 -3.50 10.76
CA MET A 256 5.07 -4.72 11.56
C MET A 256 3.96 -5.67 11.08
N ASP A 257 2.97 -5.16 10.33
CA ASP A 257 1.86 -5.98 9.84
C ASP A 257 2.35 -7.00 8.80
N GLY A 258 1.95 -8.25 9.01
CA GLY A 258 2.47 -9.40 8.29
C GLY A 258 3.38 -10.29 9.14
N ILE A 259 3.80 -9.87 10.36
CA ILE A 259 4.69 -10.66 11.21
C ILE A 259 4.11 -12.03 11.57
N LEU A 260 2.79 -12.12 11.75
CA LEU A 260 2.10 -13.38 12.08
C LEU A 260 2.08 -14.39 10.93
N THR A 261 2.33 -13.94 9.70
CA THR A 261 2.28 -14.77 8.50
C THR A 261 3.67 -15.07 7.93
N LEU A 262 4.73 -14.61 8.62
CA LEU A 262 6.11 -14.89 8.22
C LEU A 262 6.41 -16.40 8.37
N ASP A 263 6.89 -17.00 7.28
CA ASP A 263 7.18 -18.44 7.25
C ASP A 263 8.20 -18.83 8.32
N GLY A 264 7.85 -19.84 9.10
CA GLY A 264 8.67 -20.34 10.20
C GLY A 264 8.71 -19.47 11.46
N PHE A 265 7.98 -18.36 11.53
CA PHE A 265 7.90 -17.53 12.73
C PHE A 265 7.01 -18.16 13.81
N ASP A 266 7.53 -18.22 15.03
CA ASP A 266 6.74 -18.62 16.20
C ASP A 266 5.85 -17.46 16.68
N ALA A 267 4.57 -17.47 16.30
CA ALA A 267 3.62 -16.41 16.65
C ALA A 267 3.51 -16.12 18.15
N SER A 268 3.89 -17.09 19.02
CA SER A 268 3.93 -16.86 20.46
C SER A 268 4.95 -15.82 20.90
N LEU A 269 5.95 -15.51 20.04
CA LEU A 269 6.94 -14.47 20.29
C LEU A 269 6.35 -13.06 20.14
N ALA A 270 5.26 -12.95 19.41
CA ALA A 270 4.56 -11.69 19.18
C ALA A 270 3.37 -11.49 20.13
N GLU A 271 3.15 -12.36 21.10
CA GLU A 271 2.06 -12.19 22.09
C GLU A 271 2.24 -10.88 22.87
N GLY A 272 1.22 -10.03 22.88
CA GLY A 272 1.27 -8.70 23.50
C GLY A 272 1.97 -7.61 22.68
N LEU A 273 2.50 -7.94 21.49
CA LEU A 273 3.02 -6.94 20.57
C LEU A 273 1.87 -6.07 20.07
N MET A 274 2.03 -4.75 20.18
CA MET A 274 1.11 -3.78 19.60
C MET A 274 1.69 -3.17 18.34
N LEU A 275 0.83 -2.82 17.37
CA LEU A 275 1.24 -2.13 16.15
C LEU A 275 0.14 -1.21 15.62
N MET A 276 0.54 -0.30 14.73
CA MET A 276 -0.37 0.62 14.08
C MET A 276 -0.82 0.05 12.73
N THR A 277 -2.11 0.14 12.43
CA THR A 277 -2.67 -0.31 11.15
C THR A 277 -3.93 0.49 10.82
N PRO A 278 -4.29 0.73 9.54
CA PRO A 278 -5.58 1.27 9.17
C PRO A 278 -6.66 0.20 8.94
N PHE A 279 -6.32 -1.10 9.08
CA PHE A 279 -7.19 -2.20 8.69
C PHE A 279 -7.23 -3.30 9.75
N ASN A 280 -8.44 -3.81 10.00
CA ASN A 280 -8.65 -5.00 10.82
C ASN A 280 -9.50 -6.01 10.06
N ALA A 281 -8.91 -7.14 9.68
CA ALA A 281 -9.59 -8.22 8.95
C ALA A 281 -10.77 -8.86 9.73
N THR A 282 -10.85 -8.64 11.05
CA THR A 282 -11.94 -9.16 11.89
C THR A 282 -13.10 -8.16 12.06
N ALA A 283 -13.03 -6.97 11.45
CA ALA A 283 -14.11 -6.00 11.47
C ALA A 283 -15.39 -6.58 10.86
N THR A 284 -16.55 -6.19 11.42
CA THR A 284 -17.83 -6.84 11.12
C THR A 284 -18.66 -6.12 10.06
N ASP A 285 -18.16 -5.03 9.50
CA ASP A 285 -18.84 -4.32 8.41
C ASP A 285 -18.83 -5.17 7.12
N GLU A 286 -19.86 -4.99 6.32
CA GLU A 286 -20.11 -5.83 5.13
C GLU A 286 -18.98 -5.71 4.09
N ARG A 287 -18.40 -4.52 3.89
CA ARG A 287 -17.33 -4.30 2.91
C ARG A 287 -16.09 -5.10 3.30
N THR A 288 -15.65 -4.97 4.56
CA THR A 288 -14.50 -5.72 5.08
C THR A 288 -14.74 -7.23 5.00
N GLN A 289 -15.91 -7.72 5.42
CA GLN A 289 -16.22 -9.15 5.39
C GLN A 289 -16.25 -9.71 3.95
N ASN A 290 -16.76 -8.97 2.99
CA ASN A 290 -16.77 -9.37 1.58
C ASN A 290 -15.35 -9.41 1.00
N PHE A 291 -14.53 -8.40 1.29
CA PHE A 291 -13.13 -8.37 0.88
C PHE A 291 -12.33 -9.54 1.47
N VAL A 292 -12.40 -9.74 2.79
CA VAL A 292 -11.71 -10.81 3.51
C VAL A 292 -12.10 -12.19 2.95
N LYS A 293 -13.40 -12.40 2.70
CA LYS A 293 -13.91 -13.63 2.09
C LYS A 293 -13.31 -13.83 0.70
N THR A 294 -13.40 -12.82 -0.18
CA THR A 294 -12.90 -12.89 -1.55
C THR A 294 -11.38 -13.12 -1.58
N TYR A 295 -10.64 -12.42 -0.71
CA TYR A 295 -9.20 -12.57 -0.60
C TYR A 295 -8.83 -13.98 -0.17
N THR A 296 -9.45 -14.47 0.90
CA THR A 296 -9.20 -15.82 1.44
C THR A 296 -9.51 -16.93 0.43
N GLU A 297 -10.63 -16.80 -0.31
CA GLU A 297 -11.02 -17.77 -1.33
C GLU A 297 -10.04 -17.82 -2.52
N LYS A 298 -9.42 -16.68 -2.87
CA LYS A 298 -8.50 -16.60 -4.01
C LYS A 298 -7.04 -16.87 -3.66
N TYR A 299 -6.59 -16.41 -2.50
CA TYR A 299 -5.17 -16.29 -2.17
C TYR A 299 -4.77 -16.92 -0.82
N GLY A 300 -5.74 -17.43 -0.04
CA GLY A 300 -5.47 -17.85 1.34
C GLY A 300 -5.41 -16.68 2.32
N THR A 301 -4.88 -16.93 3.51
CA THR A 301 -4.77 -15.94 4.59
C THR A 301 -3.36 -15.43 4.84
N GLU A 302 -2.36 -16.05 4.21
CA GLU A 302 -0.93 -15.86 4.50
C GLU A 302 -0.44 -14.44 4.19
N THR A 303 -1.12 -13.73 3.29
CA THR A 303 -0.79 -12.33 2.94
C THR A 303 -1.97 -11.38 3.13
N LEU A 304 -3.00 -11.80 3.90
CA LEU A 304 -4.13 -10.93 4.23
C LEU A 304 -3.76 -9.98 5.37
N ASN A 305 -3.40 -8.77 5.03
CA ASN A 305 -2.98 -7.71 5.93
C ASN A 305 -3.44 -6.33 5.42
N GLN A 306 -3.06 -5.25 6.10
CA GLN A 306 -3.44 -3.89 5.70
C GLN A 306 -3.02 -3.53 4.26
N PHE A 307 -1.88 -4.03 3.79
CA PHE A 307 -1.36 -3.70 2.46
C PHE A 307 -2.28 -4.23 1.34
N ALA A 308 -2.97 -5.33 1.59
CA ALA A 308 -4.00 -5.83 0.69
C ALA A 308 -5.21 -4.87 0.62
N ALA A 309 -5.64 -4.36 1.76
CA ALA A 309 -6.74 -3.40 1.84
C ALA A 309 -6.37 -2.04 1.22
N ASP A 310 -5.15 -1.54 1.48
CA ASP A 310 -4.65 -0.30 0.85
C ASP A 310 -4.57 -0.44 -0.68
N GLY A 311 -4.12 -1.61 -1.18
CA GLY A 311 -4.09 -1.88 -2.62
C GLY A 311 -5.47 -1.89 -3.27
N TYR A 312 -6.44 -2.48 -2.60
CA TYR A 312 -7.84 -2.46 -3.02
C TYR A 312 -8.39 -1.03 -3.07
N ASP A 313 -8.17 -0.25 -2.02
CA ASP A 313 -8.63 1.15 -1.93
C ASP A 313 -7.96 2.05 -2.97
N CYS A 314 -6.67 1.84 -3.29
CA CYS A 314 -5.97 2.57 -4.35
C CYS A 314 -6.65 2.42 -5.71
N ILE A 315 -7.01 1.19 -6.09
CA ILE A 315 -7.63 0.91 -7.38
C ILE A 315 -9.05 1.49 -7.44
N TYR A 316 -9.80 1.45 -6.34
CA TYR A 316 -11.13 2.08 -6.29
C TYR A 316 -11.03 3.61 -6.33
N ALA A 317 -10.06 4.24 -5.67
CA ALA A 317 -9.82 5.68 -5.76
C ALA A 317 -9.50 6.12 -7.20
N ILE A 318 -8.62 5.37 -7.88
CA ILE A 318 -8.29 5.60 -9.29
C ILE A 318 -9.54 5.43 -10.16
N TYR A 319 -10.35 4.39 -9.92
CA TYR A 319 -11.57 4.12 -10.68
C TYR A 319 -12.59 5.26 -10.57
N GLU A 320 -12.89 5.71 -9.36
CA GLU A 320 -13.83 6.79 -9.11
C GLU A 320 -13.36 8.11 -9.75
N ALA A 321 -12.07 8.41 -9.64
CA ALA A 321 -11.48 9.58 -10.27
C ALA A 321 -11.51 9.49 -11.82
N CYS A 322 -11.23 8.31 -12.39
CA CYS A 322 -11.32 8.08 -13.84
C CYS A 322 -12.75 8.23 -14.35
N GLN A 323 -13.73 7.68 -13.63
CA GLN A 323 -15.17 7.82 -13.99
C GLN A 323 -15.60 9.30 -13.96
N LYS A 324 -15.24 10.03 -12.89
CA LYS A 324 -15.59 11.45 -12.73
C LYS A 324 -15.07 12.31 -13.89
N ASN A 325 -13.94 11.93 -14.49
CA ASN A 325 -13.30 12.67 -15.57
C ASN A 325 -13.56 12.12 -16.97
N GLY A 326 -14.36 11.08 -17.13
CA GLY A 326 -14.61 10.45 -18.43
C GLY A 326 -13.32 9.92 -19.08
N ILE A 327 -12.37 9.42 -18.28
CA ILE A 327 -11.11 8.84 -18.77
C ILE A 327 -11.42 7.50 -19.44
N THR A 328 -10.75 7.24 -20.55
CA THR A 328 -10.90 6.01 -21.34
C THR A 328 -9.52 5.43 -21.66
N SER A 329 -9.48 4.21 -22.17
CA SER A 329 -8.24 3.56 -22.61
C SER A 329 -7.47 4.30 -23.72
N SER A 330 -8.13 5.23 -24.44
CA SER A 330 -7.48 6.08 -25.45
C SER A 330 -6.90 7.39 -24.89
N SER A 331 -7.15 7.72 -23.63
CA SER A 331 -6.61 8.90 -22.97
C SER A 331 -5.09 8.79 -22.81
N LYS A 332 -4.37 9.87 -23.05
CA LYS A 332 -2.92 9.89 -22.87
C LYS A 332 -2.56 9.93 -21.38
N ALA A 333 -1.46 9.31 -20.99
CA ALA A 333 -0.99 9.29 -19.61
C ALA A 333 -0.86 10.68 -19.00
N THR A 334 -0.30 11.66 -19.74
CA THR A 334 -0.16 13.05 -19.27
C THR A 334 -1.51 13.74 -19.05
N GLU A 335 -2.50 13.49 -19.91
CA GLU A 335 -3.86 14.01 -19.76
C GLU A 335 -4.55 13.39 -18.55
N ILE A 336 -4.39 12.09 -18.37
CA ILE A 336 -4.88 11.36 -17.18
C ILE A 336 -4.26 11.94 -15.92
N CYS A 337 -2.94 12.14 -15.91
CA CYS A 337 -2.21 12.72 -14.81
C CYS A 337 -2.80 14.05 -14.35
N ASP A 338 -2.95 15.02 -15.27
CA ASP A 338 -3.47 16.34 -14.94
C ASP A 338 -4.90 16.31 -14.40
N LYS A 339 -5.76 15.46 -14.97
CA LYS A 339 -7.14 15.28 -14.52
C LYS A 339 -7.22 14.62 -13.13
N LEU A 340 -6.38 13.60 -12.88
CA LEU A 340 -6.35 12.92 -11.60
C LEU A 340 -5.79 13.83 -10.50
N ILE A 341 -4.74 14.61 -10.75
CA ILE A 341 -4.23 15.62 -9.82
C ILE A 341 -5.35 16.57 -9.41
N ALA A 342 -6.05 17.16 -10.40
CA ALA A 342 -7.13 18.10 -10.13
C ALA A 342 -8.28 17.46 -9.30
N THR A 343 -8.52 16.17 -9.50
CA THR A 343 -9.56 15.44 -8.75
C THR A 343 -9.10 15.12 -7.34
N PHE A 344 -7.92 14.52 -7.18
CA PHE A 344 -7.39 14.12 -5.87
C PHE A 344 -7.18 15.31 -4.93
N THR A 345 -6.80 16.47 -5.47
CA THR A 345 -6.62 17.70 -4.67
C THR A 345 -7.92 18.49 -4.46
N SER A 346 -9.06 18.04 -5.02
CA SER A 346 -10.37 18.68 -4.81
C SER A 346 -10.92 18.34 -3.43
N ALA A 347 -11.39 19.35 -2.69
CA ALA A 347 -12.02 19.15 -1.39
C ALA A 347 -13.28 18.25 -1.44
N ASP A 348 -13.94 18.20 -2.60
CA ASP A 348 -15.16 17.43 -2.83
C ASP A 348 -14.88 15.96 -3.24
N PHE A 349 -13.62 15.60 -3.48
CA PHE A 349 -13.25 14.22 -3.78
C PHE A 349 -12.92 13.49 -2.50
N LYS A 350 -13.83 12.61 -2.10
CA LYS A 350 -13.71 11.75 -0.92
C LYS A 350 -14.07 10.33 -1.29
N ILE A 351 -13.36 9.39 -0.70
CA ILE A 351 -13.64 7.97 -0.88
C ILE A 351 -13.92 7.29 0.46
N ASP A 352 -14.74 6.26 0.41
CA ASP A 352 -14.93 5.30 1.50
C ASP A 352 -14.30 3.97 1.08
N GLY A 353 -13.29 3.54 1.82
CA GLY A 353 -12.54 2.32 1.56
C GLY A 353 -12.63 1.29 2.68
N LEU A 354 -11.76 0.30 2.61
CA LEU A 354 -11.51 -0.69 3.66
C LEU A 354 -10.69 -0.09 4.81
N THR A 355 -9.86 0.90 4.49
CA THR A 355 -8.86 1.48 5.39
C THR A 355 -9.27 2.84 5.94
N GLY A 356 -10.48 3.31 5.64
CA GLY A 356 -11.04 4.54 6.18
C GLY A 356 -12.29 5.01 5.44
N THR A 357 -12.98 5.99 6.03
CA THR A 357 -14.18 6.62 5.45
C THR A 357 -13.96 8.11 5.28
N GLY A 358 -14.57 8.70 4.23
CA GLY A 358 -14.43 10.12 3.92
C GLY A 358 -12.98 10.55 3.63
N MET A 359 -12.14 9.62 3.20
CA MET A 359 -10.73 9.87 2.91
C MET A 359 -10.57 10.82 1.73
N GLY A 360 -9.66 11.78 1.85
CA GLY A 360 -9.33 12.70 0.77
C GLY A 360 -7.90 13.20 0.93
N TRP A 361 -7.38 13.83 -0.11
CA TRP A 361 -5.98 14.20 -0.20
C TRP A 361 -5.75 15.70 -0.07
N THR A 362 -4.61 16.06 0.48
CA THR A 362 -4.07 17.43 0.45
C THR A 362 -3.37 17.69 -0.89
N THR A 363 -3.02 18.94 -1.14
CA THR A 363 -2.17 19.33 -2.28
C THR A 363 -0.74 18.82 -2.17
N ALA A 364 -0.33 18.35 -0.98
CA ALA A 364 0.97 17.68 -0.77
C ALA A 364 0.92 16.17 -1.08
N GLY A 365 -0.23 15.64 -1.53
CA GLY A 365 -0.40 14.23 -1.84
C GLY A 365 -0.69 13.33 -0.63
N GLU A 366 -0.81 13.89 0.56
CA GLU A 366 -1.09 13.17 1.81
C GLU A 366 -2.58 12.91 1.99
N ILE A 367 -2.95 11.72 2.45
CA ILE A 367 -4.34 11.34 2.73
C ILE A 367 -4.76 11.69 4.15
N SER A 368 -6.05 12.03 4.33
CA SER A 368 -6.68 12.16 5.63
C SER A 368 -7.07 10.78 6.18
N LYS A 369 -6.15 10.11 6.82
CA LYS A 369 -6.32 8.76 7.41
C LYS A 369 -5.74 8.75 8.82
N THR A 370 -6.43 8.09 9.75
CA THR A 370 -5.96 7.95 11.13
C THR A 370 -5.62 6.49 11.39
N PRO A 371 -4.42 6.17 11.91
CA PRO A 371 -4.11 4.82 12.29
C PRO A 371 -4.91 4.38 13.52
N MET A 372 -5.24 3.10 13.58
CA MET A 372 -5.69 2.41 14.80
C MET A 372 -4.54 1.60 15.39
N VAL A 373 -4.66 1.22 16.65
CA VAL A 373 -3.72 0.30 17.29
C VAL A 373 -4.40 -1.05 17.44
N VAL A 374 -3.67 -2.10 17.10
CA VAL A 374 -4.03 -3.49 17.38
C VAL A 374 -2.97 -4.11 18.27
N GLU A 375 -3.39 -5.08 19.09
CA GLU A 375 -2.52 -5.94 19.88
C GLU A 375 -2.64 -7.37 19.37
N ILE A 376 -1.54 -8.11 19.37
CA ILE A 376 -1.55 -9.54 19.08
C ILE A 376 -1.92 -10.29 20.36
N VAL A 377 -3.08 -10.96 20.33
CA VAL A 377 -3.62 -11.76 21.43
C VAL A 377 -3.98 -13.13 20.89
N ASN A 378 -3.42 -14.18 21.50
CA ASN A 378 -3.63 -15.57 21.05
C ASN A 378 -3.33 -15.79 19.56
N GLY A 379 -2.33 -15.08 19.03
CA GLY A 379 -1.91 -15.17 17.64
C GLY A 379 -2.85 -14.48 16.63
N ALA A 380 -3.70 -13.55 17.07
CA ALA A 380 -4.60 -12.77 16.23
C ALA A 380 -4.57 -11.28 16.60
N TYR A 381 -4.90 -10.40 15.66
CA TYR A 381 -5.00 -8.96 15.89
C TYR A 381 -6.33 -8.62 16.59
N GLU A 382 -6.24 -7.92 17.72
CA GLU A 382 -7.37 -7.33 18.43
C GLU A 382 -7.25 -5.80 18.47
N THR A 383 -8.29 -5.08 18.09
CA THR A 383 -8.32 -3.60 18.14
C THR A 383 -8.34 -3.09 19.58
N LYS A 384 -7.55 -2.07 19.88
CA LYS A 384 -7.44 -1.44 21.21
C LYS A 384 -8.11 -0.06 21.27
#